data_338a01be214b40b80e657fde118847d2
#
_entry.id   338a01be214b40b80e657fde118847d2
#
_cell.length_a   1.000
_cell.length_b   1.000
_cell.length_c   1.000
_cell.angle_alpha   90.00
_cell.angle_beta   90.00
_cell.angle_gamma   90.00
#
_symmetry.space_group_name_H-M   'P 1'
#
loop_
_entity.id
_entity.type
_entity.pdbx_description
1 polymer ?
#
loop_
_entity_poly.entity_id
_entity_poly.type
_entity_poly.pdbx_seq_one_letter_code
_entity_poly.pdbx_strand_id
1 'polypeptide(L)'
;LRAVIAATAAAQATLALGRPCVPEAAAMLRDLALSIGQLGDPPVRRVLFKSLALTAALFVAFGAAFWWGARRVALAYGAGGWSELAGAAAVVIAVLASWLLFRAVAIAVIGIFADEVVEAVERRHYPAALTTARNVAMARGAAMGLGSASRTILVNLVLSPVYVALLVTGVGTAAVFFVVNGWLLGRDLGDMVAARHHPRAAMRDWRRSTRGGRMMLGLAGTALLLIPGVNLVAPVLAAAIATHWYHRRGQS
;
A
#
# COMPACT_ATOMS: atom_id res chain seq x y z
N LEU A 1 5.94 -11.35 49.63
CA LEU A 1 6.24 -10.56 48.42
C LEU A 1 6.96 -11.42 47.34
N ARG A 2 8.06 -12.11 47.70
CA ARG A 2 8.81 -12.98 46.78
C ARG A 2 7.97 -14.14 46.20
N ALA A 3 7.07 -14.72 47.00
CA ALA A 3 6.20 -15.79 46.53
C ALA A 3 5.13 -15.31 45.54
N VAL A 4 4.61 -14.10 45.72
CA VAL A 4 3.66 -13.47 44.78
C VAL A 4 4.33 -13.14 43.45
N ILE A 5 5.56 -12.62 43.48
CA ILE A 5 6.34 -12.33 42.28
C ILE A 5 6.68 -13.61 41.50
N ALA A 6 7.03 -14.69 42.21
CA ALA A 6 7.30 -16.00 41.58
C ALA A 6 6.03 -16.61 40.98
N ALA A 7 4.88 -16.49 41.62
CA ALA A 7 3.60 -17.00 41.12
C ALA A 7 3.12 -16.22 39.88
N THR A 8 3.31 -14.89 39.87
CA THR A 8 2.98 -14.07 38.69
C THR A 8 3.92 -14.36 37.51
N ALA A 9 5.22 -14.57 37.77
CA ALA A 9 6.17 -14.95 36.72
C ALA A 9 5.89 -16.36 36.15
N ALA A 10 5.53 -17.32 37.01
CA ALA A 10 5.11 -18.66 36.59
C ALA A 10 3.80 -18.63 35.78
N ALA A 11 2.80 -17.83 36.19
CA ALA A 11 1.57 -17.65 35.46
C ALA A 11 1.78 -16.99 34.10
N GLN A 12 2.68 -16.02 34.02
CA GLN A 12 3.06 -15.38 32.74
C GLN A 12 3.84 -16.35 31.83
N ALA A 13 4.72 -17.17 32.39
CA ALA A 13 5.44 -18.21 31.65
C ALA A 13 4.49 -19.30 31.12
N THR A 14 3.48 -19.71 31.91
CA THR A 14 2.48 -20.70 31.49
C THR A 14 1.55 -20.15 30.40
N LEU A 15 1.19 -18.86 30.48
CA LEU A 15 0.44 -18.15 29.42
C LEU A 15 1.27 -18.00 28.13
N ALA A 16 2.58 -17.85 28.23
CA ALA A 16 3.48 -17.77 27.09
C ALA A 16 3.68 -19.14 26.39
N LEU A 17 3.70 -20.23 27.16
CA LEU A 17 3.85 -21.59 26.64
C LEU A 17 2.57 -22.20 26.03
N GLY A 18 1.41 -21.61 26.32
CA GLY A 18 0.10 -22.12 25.88
C GLY A 18 -0.44 -21.52 24.58
N ARG A 19 0.27 -20.61 23.93
CA ARG A 19 -0.20 -20.08 22.62
C ARG A 19 0.17 -21.08 21.53
N PRO A 20 -0.81 -21.69 20.83
CA PRO A 20 -0.49 -22.56 19.70
C PRO A 20 0.34 -21.74 18.71
N CYS A 21 1.47 -22.30 18.27
CA CYS A 21 2.31 -21.73 17.22
C CYS A 21 1.49 -21.80 15.91
N VAL A 22 0.57 -20.85 15.73
CA VAL A 22 -0.24 -20.76 14.53
C VAL A 22 0.71 -20.40 13.40
N PRO A 23 0.82 -21.23 12.36
CA PRO A 23 1.68 -20.92 11.22
C PRO A 23 1.32 -19.53 10.67
N GLU A 24 2.31 -18.73 10.34
CA GLU A 24 2.13 -17.33 9.94
C GLU A 24 1.14 -17.18 8.79
N ALA A 25 1.07 -18.18 7.91
CA ALA A 25 0.08 -18.26 6.84
C ALA A 25 -1.37 -18.34 7.36
N ALA A 26 -1.63 -19.18 8.36
CA ALA A 26 -2.97 -19.29 8.95
C ALA A 26 -3.38 -18.01 9.71
N ALA A 27 -2.41 -17.38 10.36
CA ALA A 27 -2.62 -16.09 11.00
C ALA A 27 -2.91 -14.98 9.98
N MET A 28 -2.25 -15.01 8.83
CA MET A 28 -2.52 -14.07 7.71
C MET A 28 -3.91 -14.26 7.10
N LEU A 29 -4.37 -15.52 6.98
CA LEU A 29 -5.75 -15.82 6.54
C LEU A 29 -6.79 -15.28 7.52
N ARG A 30 -6.51 -15.35 8.81
CA ARG A 30 -7.36 -14.75 9.85
C ARG A 30 -7.39 -13.21 9.72
N ASP A 31 -6.22 -12.58 9.53
CA ASP A 31 -6.13 -11.12 9.33
C ASP A 31 -6.90 -10.69 8.07
N LEU A 32 -6.83 -11.49 7.00
CA LEU A 32 -7.62 -11.28 5.78
C LEU A 32 -9.12 -11.42 6.04
N ALA A 33 -9.54 -12.49 6.73
CA ALA A 33 -10.96 -12.72 7.04
C ALA A 33 -11.54 -11.57 7.90
N LEU A 34 -10.80 -11.11 8.91
CA LEU A 34 -11.18 -9.95 9.72
C LEU A 34 -11.31 -8.68 8.86
N SER A 35 -10.36 -8.44 7.97
CA SER A 35 -10.37 -7.28 7.08
C SER A 35 -11.54 -7.29 6.10
N ILE A 36 -11.89 -8.47 5.55
CA ILE A 36 -13.07 -8.62 4.68
C ILE A 36 -14.35 -8.35 5.48
N GLY A 37 -14.46 -8.88 6.71
CA GLY A 37 -15.62 -8.63 7.58
C GLY A 37 -15.81 -7.15 7.89
N GLN A 38 -14.72 -6.37 7.94
CA GLN A 38 -14.73 -4.94 8.23
C GLN A 38 -15.13 -4.05 7.05
N LEU A 39 -15.14 -4.56 5.81
CA LEU A 39 -15.64 -3.78 4.66
C LEU A 39 -17.09 -3.34 4.85
N GLY A 40 -17.87 -4.08 5.65
CA GLY A 40 -19.22 -3.71 6.06
C GLY A 40 -19.29 -2.62 7.13
N ASP A 41 -18.19 -2.33 7.82
CA ASP A 41 -18.16 -1.36 8.92
C ASP A 41 -18.36 0.08 8.41
N PRO A 42 -19.25 0.87 9.06
CA PRO A 42 -19.55 2.24 8.61
C PRO A 42 -18.31 3.15 8.44
N PRO A 43 -17.30 3.13 9.34
CA PRO A 43 -16.10 3.93 9.16
C PRO A 43 -15.28 3.52 7.92
N VAL A 44 -15.04 2.22 7.73
CA VAL A 44 -14.27 1.68 6.59
C VAL A 44 -15.01 1.93 5.27
N ARG A 45 -16.32 1.67 5.27
CA ARG A 45 -17.17 1.93 4.10
C ARG A 45 -17.19 3.41 3.71
N ARG A 46 -17.22 4.33 4.69
CA ARG A 46 -17.14 5.78 4.43
C ARG A 46 -15.82 6.16 3.75
N VAL A 47 -14.70 5.62 4.23
CA VAL A 47 -13.38 5.85 3.60
C VAL A 47 -13.35 5.27 2.19
N LEU A 48 -13.86 4.06 2.00
CA LEU A 48 -13.96 3.42 0.68
C LEU A 48 -14.78 4.28 -0.31
N PHE A 49 -15.98 4.73 0.09
CA PHE A 49 -16.81 5.58 -0.77
C PHE A 49 -16.16 6.93 -1.06
N LYS A 50 -15.52 7.55 -0.06
CA LYS A 50 -14.77 8.80 -0.28
C LYS A 50 -13.64 8.62 -1.27
N SER A 51 -12.84 7.54 -1.14
CA SER A 51 -11.72 7.27 -2.05
C SER A 51 -12.22 7.00 -3.47
N LEU A 52 -13.30 6.22 -3.61
CA LEU A 52 -13.91 5.93 -4.90
C LEU A 52 -14.48 7.20 -5.56
N ALA A 53 -15.23 8.01 -4.80
CA ALA A 53 -15.80 9.26 -5.28
C ALA A 53 -14.72 10.27 -5.70
N LEU A 54 -13.67 10.40 -4.89
CA LEU A 54 -12.55 11.27 -5.23
C LEU A 54 -11.79 10.77 -6.46
N THR A 55 -11.55 9.46 -6.56
CA THR A 55 -10.90 8.86 -7.74
C THR A 55 -11.76 9.10 -9.00
N ALA A 56 -13.07 8.89 -8.92
CA ALA A 56 -13.98 9.15 -10.02
C ALA A 56 -14.00 10.64 -10.41
N ALA A 57 -14.09 11.55 -9.43
CA ALA A 57 -14.05 13.00 -9.67
C ALA A 57 -12.74 13.43 -10.34
N LEU A 58 -11.61 12.90 -9.89
CA LEU A 58 -10.32 13.16 -10.51
C LEU A 58 -10.26 12.61 -11.94
N PHE A 59 -10.80 11.41 -12.17
CA PHE A 59 -10.86 10.83 -13.51
C PHE A 59 -11.66 11.71 -14.48
N VAL A 60 -12.81 12.20 -14.05
CA VAL A 60 -13.63 13.12 -14.84
C VAL A 60 -12.92 14.44 -15.06
N ALA A 61 -12.31 15.03 -14.03
CA ALA A 61 -11.59 16.29 -14.13
C ALA A 61 -10.37 16.17 -15.07
N PHE A 62 -9.58 15.09 -14.96
CA PHE A 62 -8.45 14.84 -15.87
C PHE A 62 -8.91 14.55 -17.30
N GLY A 63 -9.98 13.79 -17.48
CA GLY A 63 -10.58 13.52 -18.78
C GLY A 63 -11.05 14.84 -19.46
N ALA A 64 -11.73 15.70 -18.72
CA ALA A 64 -12.17 17.00 -19.21
C ALA A 64 -10.98 17.94 -19.54
N ALA A 65 -9.98 18.00 -18.66
CA ALA A 65 -8.78 18.79 -18.88
C ALA A 65 -7.99 18.30 -20.10
N PHE A 66 -7.85 16.97 -20.23
CA PHE A 66 -7.21 16.35 -21.39
C PHE A 66 -7.95 16.66 -22.69
N TRP A 67 -9.28 16.47 -22.71
CA TRP A 67 -10.11 16.78 -23.86
C TRP A 67 -9.99 18.25 -24.28
N TRP A 68 -10.05 19.15 -23.30
CA TRP A 68 -9.92 20.58 -23.53
C TRP A 68 -8.53 20.94 -24.09
N GLY A 69 -7.45 20.38 -23.49
CA GLY A 69 -6.07 20.57 -23.94
C GLY A 69 -5.84 20.04 -25.34
N ALA A 70 -6.27 18.81 -25.63
CA ALA A 70 -6.18 18.20 -26.95
C ALA A 70 -6.92 19.01 -28.02
N ARG A 71 -8.13 19.50 -27.70
CA ARG A 71 -8.90 20.38 -28.60
C ARG A 71 -8.15 21.70 -28.87
N ARG A 72 -7.55 22.31 -27.85
CA ARG A 72 -6.77 23.55 -28.01
C ARG A 72 -5.55 23.35 -28.90
N VAL A 73 -4.83 22.26 -28.71
CA VAL A 73 -3.68 21.88 -29.55
C VAL A 73 -4.12 21.62 -30.99
N ALA A 74 -5.20 20.85 -31.21
CA ALA A 74 -5.72 20.57 -32.54
C ALA A 74 -6.16 21.86 -33.27
N LEU A 75 -6.78 22.82 -32.58
CA LEU A 75 -7.19 24.08 -33.15
C LEU A 75 -6.01 25.04 -33.45
N ALA A 76 -4.93 24.95 -32.66
CA ALA A 76 -3.76 25.81 -32.83
C ALA A 76 -2.84 25.36 -33.98
N TYR A 77 -2.76 24.05 -34.25
CA TYR A 77 -1.79 23.42 -35.14
C TYR A 77 -2.41 22.68 -36.34
N GLY A 78 -3.71 22.76 -36.54
CA GLY A 78 -4.49 21.91 -37.46
C GLY A 78 -4.51 22.29 -38.92
N ALA A 79 -3.51 23.02 -39.47
CA ALA A 79 -3.61 23.49 -40.83
C ALA A 79 -2.28 23.58 -41.62
N GLY A 80 -1.48 22.50 -41.65
CA GLY A 80 -0.48 22.34 -42.72
C GLY A 80 0.92 21.89 -42.34
N GLY A 81 1.41 20.87 -43.03
CA GLY A 81 2.81 20.46 -43.16
C GLY A 81 3.56 20.14 -41.86
N TRP A 82 4.62 20.86 -41.57
CA TRP A 82 5.39 20.69 -40.32
C TRP A 82 4.57 20.96 -39.05
N SER A 83 3.46 21.66 -39.15
CA SER A 83 2.52 21.90 -38.05
C SER A 83 1.75 20.63 -37.64
N GLU A 84 1.55 19.68 -38.56
CA GLU A 84 0.86 18.42 -38.24
C GLU A 84 1.74 17.51 -37.37
N LEU A 85 3.04 17.42 -37.66
CA LEU A 85 3.99 16.68 -36.85
C LEU A 85 4.15 17.30 -35.44
N ALA A 86 4.23 18.64 -35.37
CA ALA A 86 4.30 19.34 -34.10
C ALA A 86 2.99 19.19 -33.30
N GLY A 87 1.85 19.21 -33.97
CA GLY A 87 0.55 18.95 -33.38
C GLY A 87 0.42 17.52 -32.83
N ALA A 88 0.84 16.52 -33.60
CA ALA A 88 0.85 15.13 -33.18
C ALA A 88 1.78 14.91 -31.98
N ALA A 89 2.99 15.48 -32.02
CA ALA A 89 3.93 15.43 -30.89
C ALA A 89 3.36 16.10 -29.63
N ALA A 90 2.71 17.25 -29.76
CA ALA A 90 2.07 17.95 -28.65
C ALA A 90 0.93 17.13 -28.03
N VAL A 91 0.12 16.43 -28.85
CA VAL A 91 -0.92 15.51 -28.36
C VAL A 91 -0.30 14.36 -27.58
N VAL A 92 0.75 13.70 -28.11
CA VAL A 92 1.46 12.61 -27.42
C VAL A 92 2.03 13.09 -26.10
N ILE A 93 2.68 14.24 -26.06
CA ILE A 93 3.22 14.83 -24.82
C ILE A 93 2.11 15.13 -23.83
N ALA A 94 0.97 15.69 -24.27
CA ALA A 94 -0.18 15.97 -23.41
C ALA A 94 -0.78 14.68 -22.83
N VAL A 95 -0.89 13.61 -23.62
CA VAL A 95 -1.34 12.28 -23.15
C VAL A 95 -0.42 11.73 -22.09
N LEU A 96 0.90 11.73 -22.35
CA LEU A 96 1.91 11.22 -21.42
C LEU A 96 1.95 12.06 -20.12
N ALA A 97 1.90 13.38 -20.23
CA ALA A 97 1.87 14.28 -19.08
C ALA A 97 0.62 14.07 -18.23
N SER A 98 -0.55 13.94 -18.85
CA SER A 98 -1.82 13.67 -18.17
C SER A 98 -1.80 12.30 -17.47
N TRP A 99 -1.26 11.29 -18.13
CA TRP A 99 -1.11 9.94 -17.55
C TRP A 99 -0.17 9.95 -16.33
N LEU A 100 0.98 10.63 -16.42
CA LEU A 100 1.93 10.76 -15.31
C LEU A 100 1.31 11.53 -14.14
N LEU A 101 0.63 12.64 -14.43
CA LEU A 101 -0.04 13.47 -13.42
C LEU A 101 -1.17 12.69 -12.74
N PHE A 102 -2.01 12.00 -13.50
CA PHE A 102 -3.05 11.12 -12.97
C PHE A 102 -2.45 10.06 -12.03
N ARG A 103 -1.38 9.40 -12.46
CA ARG A 103 -0.69 8.39 -11.65
C ARG A 103 -0.15 8.99 -10.33
N ALA A 104 0.45 10.17 -10.38
CA ALA A 104 0.97 10.85 -9.19
C ALA A 104 -0.15 11.20 -8.20
N VAL A 105 -1.26 11.74 -8.70
CA VAL A 105 -2.43 12.08 -7.88
C VAL A 105 -3.08 10.83 -7.31
N ALA A 106 -3.25 9.77 -8.10
CA ALA A 106 -3.80 8.51 -7.63
C ALA A 106 -2.97 7.91 -6.48
N ILE A 107 -1.65 7.93 -6.58
CA ILE A 107 -0.74 7.46 -5.52
C ILE A 107 -0.89 8.32 -4.25
N ALA A 108 -0.98 9.65 -4.39
CA ALA A 108 -1.16 10.56 -3.25
C ALA A 108 -2.50 10.31 -2.55
N VAL A 109 -3.58 10.14 -3.32
CA VAL A 109 -4.92 9.82 -2.79
C VAL A 109 -4.92 8.49 -2.04
N ILE A 110 -4.35 7.44 -2.62
CA ILE A 110 -4.25 6.13 -1.97
C ILE A 110 -3.47 6.26 -0.65
N GLY A 111 -2.38 7.02 -0.62
CA GLY A 111 -1.59 7.24 0.60
C GLY A 111 -2.40 7.89 1.72
N ILE A 112 -3.17 8.94 1.42
CA ILE A 112 -4.01 9.64 2.40
C ILE A 112 -5.11 8.70 2.95
N PHE A 113 -5.80 7.98 2.06
CA PHE A 113 -6.88 7.07 2.49
C PHE A 113 -6.36 5.82 3.21
N ALA A 114 -5.16 5.36 2.93
CA ALA A 114 -4.55 4.26 3.65
C ALA A 114 -4.36 4.60 5.14
N ASP A 115 -3.94 5.83 5.45
CA ASP A 115 -3.81 6.30 6.83
C ASP A 115 -5.17 6.39 7.55
N GLU A 116 -6.23 6.85 6.86
CA GLU A 116 -7.60 6.87 7.41
C GLU A 116 -8.11 5.44 7.70
N VAL A 117 -7.79 4.46 6.85
CA VAL A 117 -8.15 3.06 7.07
C VAL A 117 -7.42 2.50 8.28
N VAL A 118 -6.12 2.73 8.42
CA VAL A 118 -5.34 2.29 9.59
C VAL A 118 -5.97 2.84 10.87
N GLU A 119 -6.26 4.13 10.91
CA GLU A 119 -6.88 4.77 12.07
C GLU A 119 -8.28 4.20 12.36
N ALA A 120 -9.10 3.93 11.34
CA ALA A 120 -10.43 3.36 11.51
C ALA A 120 -10.37 1.95 12.11
N VAL A 121 -9.43 1.11 11.65
CA VAL A 121 -9.20 -0.24 12.17
C VAL A 121 -8.65 -0.19 13.60
N GLU A 122 -7.69 0.68 13.88
CA GLU A 122 -7.12 0.87 15.22
C GLU A 122 -8.20 1.33 16.21
N ARG A 123 -9.03 2.30 15.83
CA ARG A 123 -10.11 2.82 16.68
C ARG A 123 -11.10 1.73 17.08
N ARG A 124 -11.39 0.80 16.20
CA ARG A 124 -12.37 -0.25 16.46
C ARG A 124 -11.78 -1.45 17.20
N HIS A 125 -10.60 -1.89 16.83
CA HIS A 125 -10.04 -3.16 17.29
C HIS A 125 -8.87 -3.03 18.24
N TYR A 126 -8.18 -1.87 18.22
CA TYR A 126 -6.98 -1.61 19.01
C TYR A 126 -7.02 -0.22 19.69
N PRO A 127 -8.10 0.12 20.45
CA PRO A 127 -8.27 1.46 21.01
C PRO A 127 -7.12 1.88 21.93
N ALA A 128 -6.50 0.93 22.64
CA ALA A 128 -5.33 1.19 23.47
C ALA A 128 -4.10 1.65 22.65
N ALA A 129 -3.97 1.20 21.40
CA ALA A 129 -2.86 1.59 20.56
C ALA A 129 -2.95 3.06 20.09
N LEU A 130 -4.18 3.60 19.99
CA LEU A 130 -4.39 5.00 19.61
C LEU A 130 -3.81 5.99 20.63
N THR A 131 -3.73 5.61 21.90
CA THR A 131 -3.18 6.50 22.95
C THR A 131 -1.70 6.78 22.76
N THR A 132 -0.99 5.88 22.08
CA THR A 132 0.45 5.98 21.79
C THR A 132 0.73 6.26 20.30
N ALA A 133 -0.29 6.18 19.44
CA ALA A 133 -0.16 6.45 18.02
C ALA A 133 0.18 7.92 17.76
N ARG A 134 1.14 8.16 16.89
CA ARG A 134 1.57 9.50 16.48
C ARG A 134 1.08 9.77 15.07
N ASN A 135 0.51 10.93 14.85
CA ASN A 135 0.25 11.37 13.48
C ASN A 135 1.59 11.51 12.74
N VAL A 136 1.70 10.83 11.62
CA VAL A 136 2.88 10.94 10.76
C VAL A 136 2.84 12.33 10.11
N ALA A 137 3.80 13.18 10.44
CA ALA A 137 3.89 14.50 9.82
C ALA A 137 3.91 14.36 8.29
N MET A 138 3.19 15.23 7.58
CA MET A 138 3.05 15.18 6.12
C MET A 138 4.41 15.11 5.41
N ALA A 139 5.40 15.87 5.87
CA ALA A 139 6.76 15.81 5.34
C ALA A 139 7.42 14.43 5.50
N ARG A 140 7.15 13.73 6.61
CA ARG A 140 7.65 12.36 6.83
C ARG A 140 6.93 11.37 5.92
N GLY A 141 5.62 11.50 5.77
CA GLY A 141 4.82 10.68 4.85
C GLY A 141 5.27 10.86 3.40
N ALA A 142 5.44 12.11 2.96
CA ALA A 142 5.96 12.42 1.63
C ALA A 142 7.39 11.86 1.39
N ALA A 143 8.28 11.99 2.36
CA ALA A 143 9.62 11.41 2.27
C ALA A 143 9.61 9.86 2.21
N MET A 144 8.69 9.22 2.93
CA MET A 144 8.51 7.77 2.87
C MET A 144 7.95 7.34 1.50
N GLY A 145 6.96 8.05 0.98
CA GLY A 145 6.38 7.81 -0.34
C GLY A 145 7.40 8.01 -1.47
N LEU A 146 8.17 9.10 -1.44
CA LEU A 146 9.23 9.35 -2.42
C LEU A 146 10.32 8.28 -2.35
N GLY A 147 10.74 7.90 -1.14
CA GLY A 147 11.72 6.82 -0.94
C GLY A 147 11.19 5.45 -1.40
N SER A 148 9.88 5.19 -1.27
CA SER A 148 9.24 3.99 -1.83
C SER A 148 9.22 4.02 -3.34
N ALA A 149 8.77 5.12 -3.95
CA ALA A 149 8.72 5.29 -5.40
C ALA A 149 10.11 5.14 -6.02
N SER A 150 11.12 5.82 -5.47
CA SER A 150 12.51 5.72 -5.96
C SER A 150 13.04 4.29 -5.89
N ARG A 151 12.76 3.58 -4.79
CA ARG A 151 13.15 2.17 -4.62
C ARG A 151 12.46 1.28 -5.63
N THR A 152 11.15 1.47 -5.83
CA THR A 152 10.36 0.69 -6.79
C THR A 152 10.90 0.86 -8.19
N ILE A 153 11.18 2.10 -8.61
CA ILE A 153 11.78 2.40 -9.91
C ILE A 153 13.15 1.75 -10.05
N LEU A 154 14.03 1.95 -9.06
CA LEU A 154 15.40 1.43 -9.10
C LEU A 154 15.43 -0.10 -9.15
N VAL A 155 14.65 -0.77 -8.29
CA VAL A 155 14.58 -2.24 -8.25
C VAL A 155 14.06 -2.79 -9.57
N ASN A 156 12.98 -2.25 -10.12
CA ASN A 156 12.43 -2.72 -11.39
C ASN A 156 13.34 -2.40 -12.57
N LEU A 157 14.06 -1.26 -12.55
CA LEU A 157 15.04 -0.91 -13.57
C LEU A 157 16.22 -1.90 -13.55
N VAL A 158 16.77 -2.19 -12.37
CA VAL A 158 17.88 -3.16 -12.21
C VAL A 158 17.45 -4.57 -12.60
N LEU A 159 16.21 -4.96 -12.33
CA LEU A 159 15.66 -6.28 -12.66
C LEU A 159 15.11 -6.37 -14.09
N SER A 160 15.03 -5.26 -14.83
CA SER A 160 14.47 -5.26 -16.19
C SER A 160 15.20 -6.24 -17.14
N PRO A 161 16.53 -6.42 -17.12
CA PRO A 161 17.18 -7.44 -17.94
C PRO A 161 16.76 -8.87 -17.57
N VAL A 162 16.55 -9.12 -16.26
CA VAL A 162 16.07 -10.42 -15.77
C VAL A 162 14.64 -10.68 -16.26
N TYR A 163 13.77 -9.67 -16.20
CA TYR A 163 12.41 -9.80 -16.73
C TYR A 163 12.39 -10.13 -18.21
N VAL A 164 13.25 -9.44 -19.01
CA VAL A 164 13.39 -9.71 -20.44
C VAL A 164 13.91 -11.12 -20.69
N ALA A 165 14.95 -11.55 -19.98
CA ALA A 165 15.50 -12.90 -20.12
C ALA A 165 14.48 -13.99 -19.77
N LEU A 166 13.63 -13.75 -18.76
CA LEU A 166 12.61 -14.70 -18.33
C LEU A 166 11.36 -14.71 -19.22
N LEU A 167 11.20 -13.76 -20.15
CA LEU A 167 10.08 -13.79 -21.12
C LEU A 167 10.04 -15.11 -21.92
N VAL A 168 11.21 -15.70 -22.20
CA VAL A 168 11.32 -16.98 -22.90
C VAL A 168 10.61 -18.13 -22.15
N THR A 169 10.51 -18.03 -20.82
CA THR A 169 9.87 -19.07 -19.99
C THR A 169 8.34 -18.95 -19.92
N GLY A 170 7.75 -17.88 -20.45
CA GLY A 170 6.32 -17.57 -20.39
C GLY A 170 5.81 -17.15 -19.01
N VAL A 171 6.14 -17.87 -17.94
CA VAL A 171 5.67 -17.60 -16.56
C VAL A 171 6.73 -17.00 -15.64
N GLY A 172 8.02 -17.13 -15.99
CA GLY A 172 9.11 -16.68 -15.13
C GLY A 172 9.08 -15.19 -14.81
N THR A 173 8.83 -14.37 -15.82
CA THR A 173 8.68 -12.90 -15.64
C THR A 173 7.56 -12.56 -14.68
N ALA A 174 6.37 -13.18 -14.83
CA ALA A 174 5.23 -12.94 -13.95
C ALA A 174 5.52 -13.35 -12.52
N ALA A 175 6.17 -14.50 -12.31
CA ALA A 175 6.53 -14.99 -10.99
C ALA A 175 7.54 -14.07 -10.27
N VAL A 176 8.61 -13.68 -10.96
CA VAL A 176 9.61 -12.76 -10.37
C VAL A 176 8.99 -11.37 -10.12
N PHE A 177 8.22 -10.86 -11.05
CA PHE A 177 7.51 -9.59 -10.88
C PHE A 177 6.56 -9.63 -9.66
N PHE A 178 5.82 -10.73 -9.47
CA PHE A 178 4.93 -10.93 -8.33
C PHE A 178 5.71 -10.92 -7.01
N VAL A 179 6.80 -11.66 -6.92
CA VAL A 179 7.63 -11.76 -5.70
C VAL A 179 8.28 -10.42 -5.37
N VAL A 180 8.85 -9.74 -6.36
CA VAL A 180 9.52 -8.44 -6.19
C VAL A 180 8.53 -7.37 -5.75
N ASN A 181 7.37 -7.28 -6.39
CA ASN A 181 6.34 -6.32 -6.01
C ASN A 181 5.71 -6.68 -4.66
N GLY A 182 5.56 -7.97 -4.33
CA GLY A 182 5.17 -8.42 -3.01
C GLY A 182 6.16 -7.96 -1.93
N TRP A 183 7.45 -8.09 -2.17
CA TRP A 183 8.47 -7.60 -1.25
C TRP A 183 8.41 -6.06 -1.07
N LEU A 184 8.26 -5.31 -2.15
CA LEU A 184 8.15 -3.85 -2.12
C LEU A 184 6.88 -3.42 -1.37
N LEU A 185 5.73 -3.96 -1.75
CA LEU A 185 4.44 -3.65 -1.15
C LEU A 185 4.39 -4.00 0.34
N GLY A 186 4.90 -5.17 0.72
CA GLY A 186 4.91 -5.59 2.12
C GLY A 186 5.80 -4.72 3.00
N ARG A 187 6.87 -4.18 2.43
CA ARG A 187 7.68 -3.16 3.11
C ARG A 187 6.89 -1.88 3.33
N ASP A 188 6.22 -1.38 2.31
CA ASP A 188 5.51 -0.12 2.38
C ASP A 188 4.29 -0.20 3.29
N LEU A 189 3.50 -1.26 3.21
CA LEU A 189 2.37 -1.53 4.09
C LEU A 189 2.81 -1.64 5.56
N GLY A 190 3.88 -2.38 5.83
CA GLY A 190 4.42 -2.51 7.18
C GLY A 190 4.95 -1.18 7.70
N ASP A 191 5.73 -0.45 6.89
CA ASP A 191 6.32 0.83 7.27
C ASP A 191 5.23 1.90 7.55
N MET A 192 4.12 1.87 6.83
CA MET A 192 2.97 2.78 7.00
C MET A 192 2.40 2.67 8.42
N VAL A 193 2.09 1.47 8.89
CA VAL A 193 1.56 1.27 10.25
C VAL A 193 2.64 1.52 11.30
N ALA A 194 3.84 0.96 11.12
CA ALA A 194 4.93 1.08 12.08
C ALA A 194 5.41 2.52 12.29
N ALA A 195 5.31 3.38 11.27
CA ALA A 195 5.70 4.78 11.39
C ALA A 195 4.86 5.58 12.40
N ARG A 196 3.64 5.11 12.69
CA ARG A 196 2.75 5.69 13.70
C ARG A 196 3.16 5.32 15.14
N HIS A 197 3.81 4.18 15.31
CA HIS A 197 4.12 3.59 16.61
C HIS A 197 5.61 3.60 16.95
N HIS A 198 6.49 3.71 15.95
CA HIS A 198 7.94 3.68 16.16
C HIS A 198 8.62 5.01 15.80
N PRO A 199 9.59 5.45 16.63
CA PRO A 199 10.48 6.54 16.27
C PRO A 199 11.39 6.11 15.10
N ARG A 200 11.93 7.10 14.36
CA ARG A 200 12.78 6.84 13.18
C ARG A 200 13.97 5.91 13.49
N ALA A 201 14.57 6.07 14.66
CA ALA A 201 15.72 5.26 15.09
C ALA A 201 15.39 3.77 15.20
N ALA A 202 14.21 3.41 15.75
CA ALA A 202 13.79 2.03 15.95
C ALA A 202 13.31 1.33 14.65
N MET A 203 12.99 2.09 13.61
CA MET A 203 12.46 1.53 12.36
C MET A 203 13.41 0.56 11.66
N ARG A 204 14.74 0.73 11.82
CA ARG A 204 15.71 -0.18 11.21
C ARG A 204 15.64 -1.57 11.81
N ASP A 205 15.61 -1.65 13.14
CA ASP A 205 15.61 -2.93 13.87
C ASP A 205 14.26 -3.61 13.75
N TRP A 206 13.17 -2.85 13.82
CA TRP A 206 11.83 -3.34 13.51
C TRP A 206 11.75 -3.95 12.10
N ARG A 207 12.29 -3.28 11.09
CA ARG A 207 12.34 -3.82 9.72
C ARG A 207 13.15 -5.10 9.60
N ARG A 208 14.20 -5.26 10.39
CA ARG A 208 15.03 -6.47 10.39
C ARG A 208 14.29 -7.65 11.02
N SER A 209 13.64 -7.43 12.17
CA SER A 209 12.92 -8.46 12.90
C SER A 209 11.63 -8.93 12.19
N THR A 210 11.06 -8.10 11.31
CA THR A 210 9.76 -8.38 10.68
C THR A 210 9.85 -8.75 9.18
N ARG A 211 11.02 -9.08 8.66
CA ARG A 211 11.24 -9.32 7.22
C ARG A 211 10.30 -10.37 6.62
N GLY A 212 10.21 -11.53 7.26
CA GLY A 212 9.38 -12.66 6.78
C GLY A 212 7.90 -12.30 6.74
N GLY A 213 7.37 -11.77 7.83
CA GLY A 213 5.96 -11.41 7.89
C GLY A 213 5.60 -10.27 6.95
N ARG A 214 6.47 -9.29 6.74
CA ARG A 214 6.25 -8.25 5.73
C ARG A 214 6.26 -8.80 4.30
N MET A 215 7.08 -9.81 4.03
CA MET A 215 7.07 -10.52 2.75
C MET A 215 5.71 -11.19 2.51
N MET A 216 5.21 -11.93 3.51
CA MET A 216 3.89 -12.58 3.43
C MET A 216 2.76 -11.55 3.27
N LEU A 217 2.82 -10.44 4.04
CA LEU A 217 1.87 -9.33 3.93
C LEU A 217 1.83 -8.76 2.51
N GLY A 218 2.99 -8.53 1.92
CA GLY A 218 3.08 -7.98 0.57
C GLY A 218 2.64 -8.95 -0.51
N LEU A 219 2.96 -10.24 -0.39
CA LEU A 219 2.48 -11.26 -1.32
C LEU A 219 0.95 -11.35 -1.28
N ALA A 220 0.34 -11.33 -0.07
CA ALA A 220 -1.11 -11.30 0.08
C ALA A 220 -1.73 -10.05 -0.56
N GLY A 221 -1.15 -8.86 -0.29
CA GLY A 221 -1.60 -7.61 -0.90
C GLY A 221 -1.46 -7.61 -2.43
N THR A 222 -0.35 -8.12 -2.96
CA THR A 222 -0.14 -8.23 -4.41
C THR A 222 -1.12 -9.22 -5.04
N ALA A 223 -1.43 -10.33 -4.38
CA ALA A 223 -2.43 -11.29 -4.84
C ALA A 223 -3.83 -10.65 -4.93
N LEU A 224 -4.23 -9.84 -3.93
CA LEU A 224 -5.49 -9.11 -3.96
C LEU A 224 -5.56 -8.13 -5.15
N LEU A 225 -4.46 -7.47 -5.48
CA LEU A 225 -4.39 -6.54 -6.61
C LEU A 225 -4.52 -7.24 -7.98
N LEU A 226 -4.19 -8.53 -8.07
CA LEU A 226 -4.31 -9.30 -9.31
C LEU A 226 -5.73 -9.79 -9.60
N ILE A 227 -6.63 -9.79 -8.61
CA ILE A 227 -8.00 -10.26 -8.78
C ILE A 227 -8.85 -9.12 -9.34
N PRO A 228 -9.40 -9.24 -10.58
CA PRO A 228 -10.27 -8.22 -11.16
C PRO A 228 -11.48 -7.94 -10.25
N GLY A 229 -11.82 -6.66 -10.08
CA GLY A 229 -12.87 -6.21 -9.17
C GLY A 229 -12.43 -6.08 -7.72
N VAL A 230 -11.68 -7.05 -7.16
CA VAL A 230 -11.09 -6.93 -5.83
C VAL A 230 -10.00 -5.86 -5.81
N ASN A 231 -9.27 -5.65 -6.89
CA ASN A 231 -8.21 -4.65 -6.99
C ASN A 231 -8.69 -3.22 -6.67
N LEU A 232 -9.97 -2.93 -6.84
CA LEU A 232 -10.56 -1.63 -6.51
C LEU A 232 -10.59 -1.38 -4.99
N VAL A 233 -10.82 -2.43 -4.21
CA VAL A 233 -10.83 -2.39 -2.74
C VAL A 233 -9.52 -2.90 -2.12
N ALA A 234 -8.65 -3.47 -2.92
CA ALA A 234 -7.38 -4.07 -2.48
C ALA A 234 -6.50 -3.11 -1.65
N PRO A 235 -6.36 -1.81 -1.97
CA PRO A 235 -5.58 -0.90 -1.12
C PRO A 235 -6.14 -0.77 0.29
N VAL A 236 -7.48 -0.70 0.43
CA VAL A 236 -8.17 -0.62 1.72
C VAL A 236 -8.00 -1.92 2.50
N LEU A 237 -8.19 -3.07 1.83
CA LEU A 237 -7.99 -4.40 2.43
C LEU A 237 -6.53 -4.60 2.86
N ALA A 238 -5.57 -4.23 2.02
CA ALA A 238 -4.15 -4.37 2.33
C ALA A 238 -3.74 -3.51 3.54
N ALA A 239 -4.26 -2.29 3.65
CA ALA A 239 -4.03 -1.42 4.81
C ALA A 239 -4.65 -2.02 6.09
N ALA A 240 -5.87 -2.57 6.02
CA ALA A 240 -6.52 -3.23 7.14
C ALA A 240 -5.77 -4.49 7.59
N ILE A 241 -5.36 -5.35 6.65
CA ILE A 241 -4.54 -6.56 6.93
C ILE A 241 -3.22 -6.15 7.58
N ALA A 242 -2.55 -5.12 7.06
CA ALA A 242 -1.30 -4.61 7.61
C ALA A 242 -1.47 -4.16 9.06
N THR A 243 -2.59 -3.50 9.38
CA THR A 243 -2.90 -3.03 10.74
C THR A 243 -3.10 -4.20 11.69
N HIS A 244 -3.91 -5.20 11.32
CA HIS A 244 -4.11 -6.40 12.13
C HIS A 244 -2.81 -7.19 12.31
N TRP A 245 -2.06 -7.39 11.25
CA TRP A 245 -0.78 -8.08 11.29
C TRP A 245 0.22 -7.37 12.23
N TYR A 246 0.30 -6.03 12.18
CA TYR A 246 1.20 -5.24 13.01
C TYR A 246 0.85 -5.40 14.51
N HIS A 247 -0.42 -5.19 14.89
CA HIS A 247 -0.83 -5.24 16.28
C HIS A 247 -0.83 -6.66 16.86
N ARG A 248 -1.11 -7.68 16.07
CA ARG A 248 -0.99 -9.08 16.51
C ARG A 248 0.44 -9.42 16.93
N ARG A 249 1.45 -8.94 16.20
CA ARG A 249 2.86 -9.15 16.54
C ARG A 249 3.31 -8.38 17.77
N GLY A 250 2.74 -7.24 18.06
CA GLY A 250 3.02 -6.49 19.28
C GLY A 250 2.43 -7.10 20.55
N GLN A 251 1.53 -8.10 20.40
CA GLN A 251 0.91 -8.82 21.51
C GLN A 251 1.56 -10.20 21.77
N SER A 252 2.45 -10.66 20.91
CA SER A 252 3.25 -11.88 21.05
C SER A 252 4.65 -11.59 21.59
#